data_7b1951d63f48ed926481d473753e15c5
#
_entry.id   7b1951d63f48ed926481d473753e15c5
#
_cell.length_a   1.000
_cell.length_b   1.000
_cell.length_c   1.000
_cell.angle_alpha   90.00
_cell.angle_beta   90.00
_cell.angle_gamma   90.00
#
_symmetry.space_group_name_H-M   'P 1'
#
loop_
_entity.id
_entity.type
_entity.pdbx_description
1 polymer ?
#
loop_
_entity_poly.entity_id
_entity_poly.type
_entity_poly.pdbx_seq_one_letter_code
_entity_poly.pdbx_strand_id
1 'polypeptide(L)'
;MTSSLVGSEMCIRDSLYTAPGAKIVLVSYADEVEDVLNAAKLLGAENIPCDVYKLVKIFPFTEELIREIMRYDVVLMAEECVACGGIGEHLEMALQHAGWNGRYIHTAVEQLCLPHATVPQIKQVTGLDAEHLAQAVREAVQAPEAKGEAKV
;
A
#
# COMPACT_ATOMS: atom_id res chain seq x y z
N MET A 1 4.37 -0.29 43.70
CA MET A 1 4.95 -0.03 42.39
C MET A 1 3.79 0.07 41.39
N THR A 2 3.33 1.28 41.16
CA THR A 2 2.28 1.57 40.21
C THR A 2 2.92 1.63 38.80
N SER A 3 2.75 0.58 38.04
CA SER A 3 3.03 0.62 36.59
C SER A 3 2.02 1.58 36.00
N SER A 4 2.46 2.78 35.70
CA SER A 4 1.73 3.72 34.88
C SER A 4 1.65 3.13 33.48
N LEU A 5 0.51 2.57 33.13
CA LEU A 5 0.10 2.41 31.76
C LEU A 5 -0.21 3.82 31.23
N VAL A 6 0.85 4.60 30.99
CA VAL A 6 0.76 5.79 30.17
C VAL A 6 0.22 5.31 28.83
N GLY A 7 -0.90 5.87 28.43
CA GLY A 7 -1.65 5.43 27.26
C GLY A 7 -0.71 5.22 26.07
N SER A 8 -0.73 4.02 25.54
CA SER A 8 -0.18 3.77 24.24
C SER A 8 -0.90 4.73 23.29
N GLU A 9 -0.16 5.72 22.80
CA GLU A 9 -0.59 6.40 21.59
C GLU A 9 -0.91 5.27 20.62
N MET A 10 -2.18 5.15 20.27
CA MET A 10 -2.65 4.04 19.46
C MET A 10 -1.90 4.14 18.14
N CYS A 11 -0.98 3.20 17.88
CA CYS A 11 -0.20 3.18 16.67
C CYS A 11 -1.17 3.22 15.49
N ILE A 12 -1.08 4.30 14.72
CA ILE A 12 -1.95 4.52 13.57
C ILE A 12 -1.57 3.55 12.45
N ARG A 13 -0.31 3.15 12.47
CA ARG A 13 0.29 2.17 11.57
C ARG A 13 1.40 1.39 12.28
N ASP A 14 1.64 0.19 11.83
CA ASP A 14 2.86 -0.55 12.15
C ASP A 14 3.77 -0.57 10.91
N SER A 15 5.01 -0.16 11.10
CA SER A 15 6.07 -0.39 10.11
C SER A 15 6.55 -1.82 10.27
N LEU A 16 6.15 -2.70 9.37
CA LEU A 16 6.46 -4.13 9.47
C LEU A 16 7.79 -4.50 8.82
N TYR A 17 8.21 -3.71 7.85
CA TYR A 17 9.46 -3.91 7.14
C TYR A 17 9.99 -2.56 6.67
N THR A 18 11.27 -2.32 6.88
CA THR A 18 11.95 -1.10 6.44
C THR A 18 13.25 -1.45 5.74
N ALA A 19 13.49 -0.83 4.59
CA ALA A 19 14.69 -0.99 3.83
C ALA A 19 15.45 0.35 3.72
N PRO A 20 16.78 0.37 3.95
CA PRO A 20 17.54 1.59 3.85
C PRO A 20 17.42 2.24 2.48
N GLY A 21 17.04 3.50 2.45
CA GLY A 21 16.91 4.27 1.21
C GLY A 21 15.66 3.97 0.40
N ALA A 22 14.67 3.28 0.97
CA ALA A 22 13.41 2.99 0.30
C ALA A 22 12.71 4.27 -0.19
N LYS A 23 12.29 4.24 -1.45
CA LYS A 23 11.49 5.27 -2.11
C LYS A 23 10.09 4.77 -2.45
N ILE A 24 9.82 3.53 -2.09
CA ILE A 24 8.60 2.82 -2.36
C ILE A 24 8.02 2.36 -1.04
N VAL A 25 6.73 2.58 -0.83
CA VAL A 25 6.01 2.02 0.31
C VAL A 25 4.84 1.18 -0.18
N LEU A 26 4.72 -0.02 0.39
CA LEU A 26 3.57 -0.89 0.21
C LEU A 26 2.70 -0.76 1.46
N VAL A 27 1.44 -0.45 1.26
CA VAL A 27 0.47 -0.20 2.33
C VAL A 27 -0.64 -1.22 2.24
N SER A 28 -1.03 -1.79 3.35
CA SER A 28 -2.16 -2.72 3.42
C SER A 28 -2.75 -2.79 4.82
N TYR A 29 -3.79 -3.58 4.98
CA TYR A 29 -4.43 -3.89 6.26
C TYR A 29 -5.01 -5.31 6.25
N ALA A 30 -5.41 -5.81 7.40
CA ALA A 30 -5.95 -7.16 7.60
C ALA A 30 -5.03 -8.27 7.06
N ASP A 31 -5.56 -9.24 6.37
CA ASP A 31 -4.85 -10.46 5.94
C ASP A 31 -3.98 -10.23 4.69
N GLU A 32 -4.25 -9.17 3.93
CA GLU A 32 -3.47 -8.84 2.74
C GLU A 32 -2.02 -8.42 3.05
N VAL A 33 -1.75 -8.08 4.30
CA VAL A 33 -0.42 -7.67 4.79
C VAL A 33 0.64 -8.75 4.56
N GLU A 34 0.28 -10.04 4.61
CA GLU A 34 1.23 -11.13 4.39
C GLU A 34 1.74 -11.16 2.94
N ASP A 35 0.85 -11.00 1.96
CA ASP A 35 1.24 -10.95 0.55
C ASP A 35 2.08 -9.71 0.24
N VAL A 36 1.72 -8.58 0.82
CA VAL A 36 2.49 -7.33 0.71
C VAL A 36 3.90 -7.48 1.29
N LEU A 37 4.06 -8.13 2.45
CA LEU A 37 5.38 -8.43 3.03
C LEU A 37 6.21 -9.36 2.14
N ASN A 38 5.57 -10.37 1.56
CA ASN A 38 6.25 -11.29 0.65
C ASN A 38 6.64 -10.58 -0.66
N ALA A 39 5.80 -9.71 -1.19
CA ALA A 39 6.14 -8.86 -2.34
C ALA A 39 7.35 -7.97 -2.05
N ALA A 40 7.41 -7.33 -0.88
CA ALA A 40 8.55 -6.51 -0.48
C ALA A 40 9.86 -7.32 -0.40
N LYS A 41 9.79 -8.57 0.07
CA LYS A 41 10.96 -9.48 0.10
C LYS A 41 11.43 -9.84 -1.31
N LEU A 42 10.50 -10.13 -2.23
CA LEU A 42 10.83 -10.39 -3.64
C LEU A 42 11.53 -9.20 -4.27
N LEU A 43 10.98 -8.00 -4.10
CA LEU A 43 11.57 -6.76 -4.59
C LEU A 43 12.94 -6.46 -3.97
N GLY A 44 13.09 -6.72 -2.67
CA GLY A 44 14.38 -6.56 -1.96
C GLY A 44 15.48 -7.46 -2.52
N ALA A 45 15.15 -8.69 -2.92
CA ALA A 45 16.09 -9.60 -3.57
C ALA A 45 16.55 -9.10 -4.95
N GLU A 46 15.77 -8.23 -5.59
CA GLU A 46 16.06 -7.59 -6.87
C GLU A 46 16.71 -6.20 -6.72
N ASN A 47 17.11 -5.82 -5.50
CA ASN A 47 17.64 -4.49 -5.17
C ASN A 47 16.64 -3.34 -5.38
N ILE A 48 15.36 -3.60 -5.22
CA ILE A 48 14.29 -2.60 -5.19
C ILE A 48 13.83 -2.45 -3.73
N PRO A 49 14.42 -1.55 -2.93
CA PRO A 49 14.09 -1.42 -1.52
C PRO A 49 12.70 -0.81 -1.34
N CYS A 50 11.87 -1.48 -0.55
CA CYS A 50 10.52 -1.06 -0.23
C CYS A 50 10.30 -1.08 1.28
N ASP A 51 9.50 -0.13 1.79
CA ASP A 51 8.95 -0.20 3.13
C ASP A 51 7.56 -0.82 3.10
N VAL A 52 7.14 -1.44 4.20
CA VAL A 52 5.80 -2.00 4.34
C VAL A 52 5.12 -1.41 5.56
N TYR A 53 3.96 -0.82 5.34
CA TYR A 53 3.10 -0.26 6.38
C TYR A 53 1.79 -1.04 6.49
N LYS A 54 1.51 -1.50 7.71
CA LYS A 54 0.19 -2.01 8.07
C LYS A 54 -0.64 -0.89 8.68
N LEU A 55 -1.80 -0.60 8.10
CA LEU A 55 -2.75 0.31 8.71
C LEU A 55 -3.47 -0.39 9.87
N VAL A 56 -3.28 0.10 11.07
CA VAL A 56 -4.00 -0.37 12.26
C VAL A 56 -5.30 0.41 12.41
N LYS A 57 -5.25 1.72 12.23
CA LYS A 57 -6.41 2.57 12.08
C LYS A 57 -6.64 2.82 10.60
N ILE A 58 -7.67 2.19 10.07
CA ILE A 58 -7.94 2.20 8.63
C ILE A 58 -8.50 3.55 8.17
N PHE A 59 -9.39 4.16 8.95
CA PHE A 59 -10.03 5.43 8.61
C PHE A 59 -10.57 6.15 9.87
N PRO A 60 -10.58 7.50 9.94
CA PRO A 60 -9.98 8.45 9.00
C PRO A 60 -8.45 8.45 9.09
N PHE A 61 -7.79 8.80 7.98
CA PHE A 61 -6.33 8.96 7.96
C PHE A 61 -5.95 10.18 8.78
N THR A 62 -4.84 10.06 9.50
CA THR A 62 -4.27 11.20 10.22
C THR A 62 -3.33 11.99 9.31
N GLU A 63 -3.18 13.27 9.60
CA GLU A 63 -2.22 14.13 8.88
C GLU A 63 -0.79 13.59 8.98
N GLU A 64 -0.44 12.98 10.12
CA GLU A 64 0.86 12.36 10.33
C GLU A 64 1.10 11.21 9.37
N LEU A 65 0.14 10.28 9.23
CA LEU A 65 0.22 9.17 8.29
C LEU A 65 0.39 9.67 6.85
N ILE A 66 -0.43 10.62 6.45
CA ILE A 66 -0.35 11.19 5.09
C ILE A 66 1.02 11.84 4.87
N ARG A 67 1.51 12.64 5.81
CA ARG A 67 2.83 13.28 5.72
C ARG A 67 3.97 12.27 5.62
N GLU A 68 3.86 11.14 6.29
CA GLU A 68 4.87 10.08 6.20
C GLU A 68 4.83 9.36 4.87
N ILE A 69 3.65 9.02 4.36
CA ILE A 69 3.49 8.37 3.06
C ILE A 69 3.97 9.29 1.93
N MET A 70 3.77 10.59 2.04
CA MET A 70 4.25 11.58 1.04
C MET A 70 5.77 11.61 0.86
N ARG A 71 6.54 10.96 1.74
CA ARG A 71 8.02 10.86 1.62
C ARG A 71 8.47 9.87 0.56
N TYR A 72 7.55 9.04 0.08
CA TYR A 72 7.82 8.03 -0.94
C TYR A 72 7.45 8.52 -2.33
N ASP A 73 8.19 8.06 -3.32
CA ASP A 73 7.96 8.40 -4.73
C ASP A 73 6.88 7.48 -5.34
N VAL A 74 6.76 6.25 -4.80
CA VAL A 74 5.78 5.25 -5.22
C VAL A 74 5.04 4.71 -4.00
N VAL A 75 3.73 4.67 -4.08
CA VAL A 75 2.84 4.08 -3.07
C VAL A 75 2.02 3.00 -3.73
N LEU A 76 2.12 1.77 -3.24
CA LEU A 76 1.20 0.69 -3.59
C LEU A 76 0.28 0.44 -2.42
N MET A 77 -1.03 0.51 -2.65
CA MET A 77 -2.06 0.12 -1.70
C MET A 77 -2.73 -1.16 -2.19
N ALA A 78 -2.66 -2.22 -1.38
CA ALA A 78 -3.31 -3.49 -1.64
C ALA A 78 -4.43 -3.75 -0.64
N GLU A 79 -5.62 -4.09 -1.13
CA GLU A 79 -6.79 -4.38 -0.29
C GLU A 79 -7.72 -5.43 -0.88
N GLU A 80 -8.23 -6.31 -0.03
CA GLU A 80 -9.24 -7.33 -0.39
C GLU A 80 -10.66 -6.72 -0.43
N CYS A 81 -10.82 -5.60 -1.09
CA CYS A 81 -12.06 -4.86 -1.22
C CYS A 81 -12.28 -4.48 -2.69
N VAL A 82 -13.49 -4.08 -3.03
CA VAL A 82 -13.76 -3.50 -4.36
C VAL A 82 -13.02 -2.18 -4.52
N ALA A 83 -12.44 -1.96 -5.70
CA ALA A 83 -11.62 -0.78 -5.96
C ALA A 83 -12.41 0.53 -5.76
N CYS A 84 -13.64 0.57 -6.24
CA CYS A 84 -14.50 1.76 -6.12
C CYS A 84 -15.06 1.89 -4.70
N GLY A 85 -14.77 2.99 -4.02
CA GLY A 85 -15.19 3.26 -2.64
C GLY A 85 -14.35 2.54 -1.57
N GLY A 86 -13.26 1.87 -1.97
CA GLY A 86 -12.32 1.23 -1.06
C GLY A 86 -11.43 2.24 -0.30
N ILE A 87 -10.71 1.75 0.67
CA ILE A 87 -9.78 2.55 1.48
C ILE A 87 -8.63 3.09 0.62
N GLY A 88 -8.21 2.32 -0.40
CA GLY A 88 -7.17 2.75 -1.33
C GLY A 88 -7.55 3.99 -2.12
N GLU A 89 -8.79 4.08 -2.60
CA GLU A 89 -9.28 5.28 -3.28
C GLU A 89 -9.29 6.50 -2.35
N HIS A 90 -9.73 6.31 -1.10
CA HIS A 90 -9.69 7.38 -0.09
C HIS A 90 -8.27 7.82 0.26
N LEU A 91 -7.31 6.89 0.30
CA LEU A 91 -5.90 7.21 0.55
C LEU A 91 -5.31 8.00 -0.62
N GLU A 92 -5.58 7.59 -1.85
CA GLU A 92 -5.16 8.33 -3.05
C GLU A 92 -5.67 9.78 -3.03
N MET A 93 -6.97 9.95 -2.78
CA MET A 93 -7.58 11.29 -2.68
C MET A 93 -6.93 12.13 -1.58
N ALA A 94 -6.65 11.54 -0.42
CA ALA A 94 -6.01 12.25 0.69
C ALA A 94 -4.58 12.70 0.34
N LEU A 95 -3.81 11.85 -0.34
CA LEU A 95 -2.46 12.19 -0.82
C LEU A 95 -2.49 13.29 -1.87
N GLN A 96 -3.41 13.22 -2.83
CA GLN A 96 -3.59 14.25 -3.86
C GLN A 96 -3.99 15.60 -3.24
N HIS A 97 -4.94 15.62 -2.31
CA HIS A 97 -5.34 16.84 -1.60
C HIS A 97 -4.19 17.44 -0.76
N ALA A 98 -3.29 16.61 -0.26
CA ALA A 98 -2.09 17.05 0.44
C ALA A 98 -0.98 17.57 -0.51
N GLY A 99 -1.16 17.46 -1.82
CA GLY A 99 -0.21 17.91 -2.84
C GLY A 99 0.88 16.90 -3.18
N TRP A 100 0.70 15.62 -2.86
CA TRP A 100 1.62 14.58 -3.27
C TRP A 100 1.50 14.29 -4.79
N ASN A 101 2.65 14.17 -5.45
CA ASN A 101 2.75 14.00 -6.91
C ASN A 101 3.47 12.70 -7.31
N GLY A 102 3.64 11.78 -6.36
CA GLY A 102 4.24 10.47 -6.65
C GLY A 102 3.31 9.56 -7.44
N ARG A 103 3.75 8.35 -7.68
CA ARG A 103 2.98 7.33 -8.38
C ARG A 103 2.17 6.49 -7.40
N TYR A 104 0.87 6.47 -7.57
CA TYR A 104 -0.04 5.65 -6.80
C TYR A 104 -0.45 4.39 -7.58
N ILE A 105 -0.40 3.24 -6.92
CA ILE A 105 -0.83 1.95 -7.44
C ILE A 105 -1.89 1.43 -6.47
N HIS A 106 -3.10 1.25 -6.95
CA HIS A 106 -4.18 0.66 -6.18
C HIS A 106 -4.47 -0.74 -6.72
N THR A 107 -4.18 -1.75 -5.93
CA THR A 107 -4.51 -3.15 -6.23
C THR A 107 -5.64 -3.59 -5.33
N ALA A 108 -6.78 -3.84 -5.94
CA ALA A 108 -8.03 -4.21 -5.26
C ALA A 108 -8.86 -5.12 -6.18
N VAL A 109 -9.98 -5.62 -5.69
CA VAL A 109 -10.87 -6.45 -6.47
C VAL A 109 -11.64 -5.60 -7.47
N GLU A 110 -11.37 -5.76 -8.76
CA GLU A 110 -12.08 -5.03 -9.82
C GLU A 110 -13.37 -5.73 -10.25
N GLN A 111 -13.46 -7.04 -10.02
CA GLN A 111 -14.57 -7.87 -10.47
C GLN A 111 -15.66 -7.98 -9.42
N LEU A 112 -16.91 -7.71 -9.79
CA LEU A 112 -18.06 -7.84 -8.88
C LEU A 112 -18.44 -9.29 -8.58
N CYS A 113 -18.06 -10.23 -9.44
CA CYS A 113 -18.35 -11.65 -9.30
C CYS A 113 -17.07 -12.47 -9.45
N LEU A 114 -16.61 -13.02 -8.36
CA LEU A 114 -15.47 -13.95 -8.34
C LEU A 114 -15.96 -15.39 -8.52
N PRO A 115 -15.20 -16.23 -9.24
CA PRO A 115 -15.52 -17.65 -9.35
C PRO A 115 -15.39 -18.36 -7.99
N HIS A 116 -16.06 -19.50 -7.82
CA HIS A 116 -15.78 -20.38 -6.71
C HIS A 116 -14.37 -20.93 -6.79
N ALA A 117 -13.50 -20.50 -5.87
CA ALA A 117 -12.10 -20.88 -5.85
C ALA A 117 -11.55 -20.81 -4.41
N THR A 118 -10.37 -21.35 -4.18
CA THR A 118 -9.64 -21.17 -2.91
C THR A 118 -9.10 -19.74 -2.80
N VAL A 119 -8.85 -19.27 -1.57
CA VAL A 119 -8.30 -17.93 -1.33
C VAL A 119 -7.04 -17.65 -2.16
N PRO A 120 -6.03 -18.55 -2.23
CA PRO A 120 -4.86 -18.32 -3.09
C PRO A 120 -5.20 -18.17 -4.58
N GLN A 121 -6.15 -18.94 -5.09
CA GLN A 121 -6.60 -18.83 -6.48
C GLN A 121 -7.33 -17.50 -6.73
N ILE A 122 -8.12 -17.04 -5.77
CA ILE A 122 -8.79 -15.73 -5.87
C ILE A 122 -7.74 -14.62 -5.89
N LYS A 123 -6.74 -14.65 -5.01
CA LYS A 123 -5.65 -13.68 -5.00
C LYS A 123 -4.88 -13.63 -6.32
N GLN A 124 -4.61 -14.77 -6.93
CA GLN A 124 -4.00 -14.83 -8.26
C GLN A 124 -4.86 -14.17 -9.35
N VAL A 125 -6.16 -14.44 -9.35
CA VAL A 125 -7.08 -13.87 -10.35
C VAL A 125 -7.28 -12.36 -10.15
N THR A 126 -7.22 -11.90 -8.92
CA THR A 126 -7.39 -10.47 -8.57
C THR A 126 -6.09 -9.67 -8.56
N GLY A 127 -4.94 -10.34 -8.71
CA GLY A 127 -3.63 -9.69 -8.66
C GLY A 127 -3.18 -9.30 -7.24
N LEU A 128 -3.79 -9.90 -6.21
CA LEU A 128 -3.49 -9.62 -4.80
C LEU A 128 -2.47 -10.59 -4.20
N ASP A 129 -1.92 -11.52 -4.96
CA ASP A 129 -0.81 -12.35 -4.51
C ASP A 129 0.53 -11.60 -4.60
N ALA A 130 1.51 -12.05 -3.84
CA ALA A 130 2.81 -11.40 -3.70
C ALA A 130 3.53 -11.15 -5.03
N GLU A 131 3.43 -12.06 -6.00
CA GLU A 131 4.13 -11.93 -7.29
C GLU A 131 3.50 -10.83 -8.16
N HIS A 132 2.17 -10.77 -8.23
CA HIS A 132 1.47 -9.72 -8.97
C HIS A 132 1.68 -8.33 -8.33
N LEU A 133 1.67 -8.25 -6.99
CA LEU A 133 1.99 -7.02 -6.28
C LEU A 133 3.42 -6.55 -6.57
N ALA A 134 4.40 -7.47 -6.52
CA ALA A 134 5.78 -7.16 -6.89
C ALA A 134 5.90 -6.73 -8.35
N GLN A 135 5.16 -7.39 -9.26
CA GLN A 135 5.16 -7.04 -10.67
C GLN A 135 4.59 -5.63 -10.91
N ALA A 136 3.51 -5.25 -10.24
CA ALA A 136 2.96 -3.90 -10.32
C ALA A 136 3.97 -2.82 -9.92
N VAL A 137 4.77 -3.09 -8.89
CA VAL A 137 5.86 -2.19 -8.48
C VAL A 137 6.97 -2.14 -9.53
N ARG A 138 7.40 -3.28 -10.08
CA ARG A 138 8.43 -3.32 -11.14
C ARG A 138 8.03 -2.46 -12.35
N GLU A 139 6.79 -2.61 -12.79
CA GLU A 139 6.24 -1.83 -13.91
C GLU A 139 6.20 -0.33 -13.59
N ALA A 140 5.80 0.02 -12.38
CA ALA A 140 5.79 1.40 -11.94
C ALA A 140 7.18 2.03 -11.90
N VAL A 141 8.20 1.29 -11.48
CA VAL A 141 9.59 1.78 -11.43
C VAL A 141 10.18 1.93 -12.83
N GLN A 142 9.82 1.06 -13.77
CA GLN A 142 10.34 1.07 -15.14
C GLN A 142 9.62 2.07 -16.05
N ALA A 143 8.36 2.41 -15.74
CA ALA A 143 7.62 3.35 -16.55
C ALA A 143 8.17 4.78 -16.40
N PRO A 144 8.38 5.52 -17.49
CA PRO A 144 8.82 6.91 -17.41
C PRO A 144 7.85 7.74 -16.56
N GLU A 145 8.39 8.70 -15.80
CA GLU A 145 7.57 9.63 -15.02
C GLU A 145 6.48 10.22 -15.91
N ALA A 146 5.23 9.95 -15.59
CA ALA A 146 4.11 10.65 -16.21
C ALA A 146 4.20 12.11 -15.74
N LYS A 147 4.89 12.95 -16.51
CA LYS A 147 4.79 14.38 -16.35
C LYS A 147 3.33 14.73 -16.52
N GLY A 148 2.72 15.22 -15.44
CA GLY A 148 1.33 15.61 -15.41
C GLY A 148 1.00 16.55 -16.57
N GLU A 149 0.33 16.01 -17.58
CA GLU A 149 -0.43 16.86 -18.49
C GLU A 149 -1.68 17.30 -17.72
N ALA A 150 -1.59 18.52 -17.15
CA ALA A 150 -2.75 19.24 -16.70
C ALA A 150 -3.66 19.42 -17.93
N LYS A 151 -4.69 18.58 -18.02
CA LYS A 151 -5.80 18.90 -18.94
C LYS A 151 -6.60 20.04 -18.31
N VAL A 152 -6.45 21.19 -18.94
CA VAL A 152 -7.32 22.37 -18.78
C VAL A 152 -8.74 22.04 -19.23
#